data_9ea88d3c52607992ae42436e42d646c7
#
_entry.id   9ea88d3c52607992ae42436e42d646c7
#
_cell.length_a   1.000
_cell.length_b   1.000
_cell.length_c   1.000
_cell.angle_alpha   90.00
_cell.angle_beta   90.00
_cell.angle_gamma   90.00
#
_symmetry.space_group_name_H-M   'P 1'
#
loop_
_entity.id
_entity.type
_entity.pdbx_description
1 polymer ?
#
loop_
_entity_poly.entity_id
_entity_poly.type
_entity_poly.pdbx_seq_one_letter_code
_entity_poly.pdbx_strand_id
1 'polypeptide(L)'
;MTLRPILIVAIGLVLQACGARAEPEGAVNGPIRIESVAVRLNDADPSVTSVGHFAYAGGVAMASPDSDHFGGLSDLSLTEAGQITAVTDGGDLLTAQLVLDQGKLTGIDQASLQTLTGLDGQPLASKRQGDAEGIVRWPNGDRMVSFERDHRIWLYPAAGGPPNSMPKPYITMEDNNGMEGLSLAPAQGPDAYWVGVEPGTVWLCHLKTVCAEHPNLPKPPEGFRLSALNEAPNGDLILLFHRWDPALKISRISVQIVRQPASTQPKIVDQLNLSPPLTVDNFEGVWADARKGGGLRLYLLTDDNFSKTQRNLFMAFDWTPAGLNP
;
A
#
# COMPACT_ATOMS: atom_id res chain seq x y z
N MET A 1 -38.31 -54.13 30.70
CA MET A 1 -38.29 -52.97 29.80
C MET A 1 -37.38 -51.91 30.44
N THR A 2 -36.09 -51.95 30.11
CA THR A 2 -35.07 -51.10 30.72
C THR A 2 -34.70 -50.02 29.74
N LEU A 3 -35.04 -48.76 30.05
CA LEU A 3 -34.65 -47.60 29.29
C LEU A 3 -33.17 -47.31 29.54
N ARG A 4 -32.35 -47.25 28.46
CA ARG A 4 -30.98 -46.76 28.47
C ARG A 4 -30.98 -45.23 28.25
N PRO A 5 -30.20 -44.45 29.01
CA PRO A 5 -30.07 -43.02 28.75
C PRO A 5 -29.15 -42.81 27.55
N ILE A 6 -29.58 -41.95 26.62
CA ILE A 6 -28.77 -41.43 25.51
C ILE A 6 -27.92 -40.29 26.04
N LEU A 7 -26.59 -40.47 26.02
CA LEU A 7 -25.62 -39.45 26.36
C LEU A 7 -25.42 -38.53 25.13
N ILE A 8 -25.95 -37.32 25.20
CA ILE A 8 -25.69 -36.29 24.17
C ILE A 8 -24.35 -35.65 24.51
N VAL A 9 -23.31 -35.97 23.72
CA VAL A 9 -22.02 -35.29 23.76
C VAL A 9 -22.16 -33.99 22.95
N ALA A 10 -22.26 -32.87 23.65
CA ALA A 10 -22.16 -31.56 23.03
C ALA A 10 -20.71 -31.32 22.63
N ILE A 11 -20.42 -31.43 21.33
CA ILE A 11 -19.12 -30.99 20.76
C ILE A 11 -19.15 -29.46 20.73
N GLY A 12 -18.52 -28.84 21.71
CA GLY A 12 -18.26 -27.42 21.71
C GLY A 12 -17.25 -27.09 20.58
N LEU A 13 -17.72 -26.47 19.52
CA LEU A 13 -16.83 -25.80 18.54
C LEU A 13 -16.14 -24.66 19.28
N VAL A 14 -14.90 -24.86 19.67
CA VAL A 14 -13.99 -23.76 20.03
C VAL A 14 -13.56 -23.13 18.72
N LEU A 15 -14.24 -22.05 18.32
CA LEU A 15 -13.73 -21.11 17.34
C LEU A 15 -12.46 -20.51 17.93
N GLN A 16 -11.28 -21.01 17.52
CA GLN A 16 -10.04 -20.29 17.71
C GLN A 16 -10.15 -19.03 16.86
N ALA A 17 -10.45 -17.90 17.52
CA ALA A 17 -10.28 -16.59 16.95
C ALA A 17 -8.80 -16.49 16.50
N CYS A 18 -8.56 -16.38 15.21
CA CYS A 18 -7.27 -15.88 14.69
C CYS A 18 -6.98 -14.59 15.44
N GLY A 19 -5.75 -14.46 15.96
CA GLY A 19 -5.36 -13.39 16.86
C GLY A 19 -5.20 -12.05 16.16
N ALA A 20 -6.27 -11.52 15.57
CA ALA A 20 -6.32 -10.12 15.19
C ALA A 20 -6.28 -9.29 16.46
N ARG A 21 -5.41 -8.28 16.50
CA ARG A 21 -5.44 -7.22 17.48
C ARG A 21 -6.70 -6.40 17.20
N ALA A 22 -7.36 -5.91 18.24
CA ALA A 22 -8.42 -4.93 18.03
C ALA A 22 -7.82 -3.70 17.36
N GLU A 23 -8.53 -3.16 16.37
CA GLU A 23 -8.15 -1.87 15.77
C GLU A 23 -8.07 -0.81 16.89
N PRO A 24 -7.12 0.14 16.78
CA PRO A 24 -6.97 1.16 17.81
C PRO A 24 -8.22 2.04 17.89
N GLU A 25 -8.60 2.42 19.10
CA GLU A 25 -9.75 3.29 19.33
C GLU A 25 -9.29 4.71 19.67
N GLY A 26 -10.07 5.69 19.20
CA GLY A 26 -9.85 7.11 19.47
C GLY A 26 -9.00 7.81 18.42
N ALA A 27 -8.78 9.09 18.61
CA ALA A 27 -7.96 9.90 17.72
C ALA A 27 -6.52 10.00 18.24
N VAL A 28 -5.56 9.94 17.34
CA VAL A 28 -4.14 10.15 17.65
C VAL A 28 -3.65 11.44 16.99
N ASN A 29 -2.74 12.15 17.67
CA ASN A 29 -2.05 13.30 17.09
C ASN A 29 -0.74 13.53 17.85
N GLY A 30 0.37 13.24 17.21
CA GLY A 30 1.69 13.53 17.77
C GLY A 30 2.80 12.59 17.31
N PRO A 31 4.02 12.86 17.79
CA PRO A 31 5.18 12.05 17.45
C PRO A 31 5.08 10.66 18.10
N ILE A 32 5.60 9.67 17.39
CA ILE A 32 5.75 8.29 17.85
C ILE A 32 7.16 7.80 17.57
N ARG A 33 7.63 6.85 18.36
CA ARG A 33 8.89 6.16 18.09
C ARG A 33 8.61 4.93 17.21
N ILE A 34 9.44 4.74 16.19
CA ILE A 34 9.45 3.54 15.35
C ILE A 34 10.74 2.76 15.61
N GLU A 35 10.60 1.49 15.90
CA GLU A 35 11.68 0.53 15.93
C GLU A 35 11.75 -0.18 14.59
N SER A 36 12.94 -0.18 13.97
CA SER A 36 13.18 -0.79 12.67
C SER A 36 14.19 -1.92 12.81
N VAL A 37 13.81 -3.12 12.44
CA VAL A 37 14.68 -4.31 12.45
C VAL A 37 14.97 -4.73 11.02
N ALA A 38 16.25 -4.77 10.64
CA ALA A 38 16.64 -5.13 9.28
C ALA A 38 16.13 -6.53 8.89
N VAL A 39 15.59 -6.64 7.68
CA VAL A 39 15.16 -7.92 7.08
C VAL A 39 16.01 -8.23 5.85
N ARG A 40 16.18 -9.52 5.56
CA ARG A 40 16.85 -10.00 4.35
C ARG A 40 15.83 -10.31 3.28
N LEU A 41 16.27 -10.32 2.03
CA LEU A 41 15.41 -10.77 0.93
C LEU A 41 15.08 -12.26 1.04
N ASN A 42 16.02 -13.05 1.57
CA ASN A 42 15.82 -14.47 1.90
C ASN A 42 16.54 -14.79 3.20
N ASP A 43 15.81 -15.14 4.25
CA ASP A 43 16.40 -15.50 5.54
C ASP A 43 17.08 -16.85 5.52
N ALA A 44 16.61 -17.79 4.67
CA ALA A 44 17.21 -19.12 4.55
C ALA A 44 18.49 -19.11 3.70
N ASP A 45 18.63 -18.15 2.78
CA ASP A 45 19.83 -17.98 1.95
C ASP A 45 20.19 -16.48 1.83
N PRO A 46 21.07 -15.99 2.72
CA PRO A 46 21.48 -14.58 2.70
C PRO A 46 22.27 -14.14 1.46
N SER A 47 22.71 -15.08 0.61
CA SER A 47 23.39 -14.77 -0.66
C SER A 47 22.42 -14.27 -1.73
N VAL A 48 21.12 -14.52 -1.58
CA VAL A 48 20.08 -14.01 -2.47
C VAL A 48 19.89 -12.51 -2.24
N THR A 49 20.38 -11.70 -3.16
CA THR A 49 20.35 -10.23 -3.09
C THR A 49 19.64 -9.58 -4.27
N SER A 50 19.03 -10.37 -5.15
CA SER A 50 18.28 -9.87 -6.30
C SER A 50 17.22 -10.86 -6.78
N VAL A 51 16.24 -10.35 -7.51
CA VAL A 51 15.25 -11.13 -8.26
C VAL A 51 15.19 -10.55 -9.68
N GLY A 52 15.66 -11.29 -10.67
CA GLY A 52 15.77 -10.78 -12.04
C GLY A 52 16.62 -9.51 -12.10
N HIS A 53 16.06 -8.44 -12.68
CA HIS A 53 16.70 -7.13 -12.79
C HIS A 53 16.49 -6.21 -11.56
N PHE A 54 15.97 -6.76 -10.45
CA PHE A 54 15.69 -6.01 -9.23
C PHE A 54 16.70 -6.40 -8.14
N ALA A 55 17.65 -5.52 -7.86
CA ALA A 55 18.60 -5.69 -6.77
C ALA A 55 17.96 -5.24 -5.44
N TYR A 56 18.09 -6.05 -4.39
CA TYR A 56 17.59 -5.70 -3.07
C TYR A 56 18.39 -4.54 -2.45
N ALA A 57 17.72 -3.47 -2.16
CA ALA A 57 18.30 -2.21 -1.66
C ALA A 57 18.01 -1.97 -0.16
N GLY A 58 17.79 -3.05 0.59
CA GLY A 58 17.52 -3.02 2.02
C GLY A 58 16.03 -3.08 2.35
N GLY A 59 15.75 -3.33 3.63
CA GLY A 59 14.39 -3.36 4.16
C GLY A 59 14.36 -3.62 5.64
N VAL A 60 13.24 -3.27 6.24
CA VAL A 60 13.01 -3.35 7.69
C VAL A 60 11.63 -3.90 8.00
N ALA A 61 11.52 -4.57 9.14
CA ALA A 61 10.28 -4.78 9.85
C ALA A 61 10.15 -3.66 10.89
N MET A 62 9.00 -3.00 10.91
CA MET A 62 8.74 -1.82 11.74
C MET A 62 7.71 -2.11 12.81
N ALA A 63 7.89 -1.50 13.97
CA ALA A 63 6.92 -1.52 15.06
C ALA A 63 7.00 -0.22 15.85
N SER A 64 5.90 0.17 16.49
CA SER A 64 5.91 1.26 17.48
C SER A 64 5.67 0.70 18.88
N PRO A 65 6.57 0.98 19.84
CA PRO A 65 6.31 0.65 21.24
C PRO A 65 5.40 1.67 21.93
N ASP A 66 5.15 2.81 21.29
CA ASP A 66 4.49 3.97 21.90
C ASP A 66 3.03 4.12 21.45
N SER A 67 2.64 3.46 20.35
CA SER A 67 1.31 3.65 19.78
C SER A 67 0.75 2.39 19.16
N ASP A 68 -0.45 2.05 19.56
CA ASP A 68 -1.24 0.96 18.96
C ASP A 68 -1.82 1.34 17.59
N HIS A 69 -1.82 2.64 17.27
CA HIS A 69 -2.24 3.17 15.97
C HIS A 69 -1.21 2.95 14.85
N PHE A 70 0.01 2.53 15.17
CA PHE A 70 0.99 2.16 14.16
C PHE A 70 0.76 0.73 13.69
N GLY A 71 0.28 0.58 12.48
CA GLY A 71 -0.10 -0.67 11.80
C GLY A 71 -1.11 -0.37 10.70
N GLY A 72 -1.59 -1.38 9.99
CA GLY A 72 -2.59 -1.21 8.95
C GLY A 72 -2.16 -0.27 7.81
N LEU A 73 -0.88 -0.28 7.42
CA LEU A 73 -0.31 0.66 6.45
C LEU A 73 -0.70 0.25 5.03
N SER A 74 -1.62 1.00 4.41
CA SER A 74 -2.20 0.64 3.11
C SER A 74 -1.42 1.21 1.92
N ASP A 75 -0.96 2.47 1.96
CA ASP A 75 -0.21 3.07 0.85
C ASP A 75 0.74 4.17 1.33
N LEU A 76 1.65 4.62 0.45
CA LEU A 76 2.64 5.63 0.76
C LEU A 76 2.94 6.57 -0.40
N SER A 77 3.41 7.77 -0.04
CA SER A 77 3.98 8.75 -0.95
C SER A 77 5.30 9.27 -0.38
N LEU A 78 6.33 9.38 -1.22
CA LEU A 78 7.64 9.95 -0.85
C LEU A 78 7.89 11.27 -1.58
N THR A 79 8.70 12.12 -0.96
CA THR A 79 9.27 13.29 -1.62
C THR A 79 10.74 13.02 -1.96
N GLU A 80 11.32 13.82 -2.86
CA GLU A 80 12.77 13.76 -3.18
C GLU A 80 13.67 13.96 -1.94
N ALA A 81 13.17 14.66 -0.92
CA ALA A 81 13.87 14.84 0.36
C ALA A 81 13.72 13.62 1.29
N GLY A 82 13.03 12.56 0.87
CA GLY A 82 12.81 11.34 1.66
C GLY A 82 11.72 11.49 2.73
N GLN A 83 10.87 12.52 2.67
CA GLN A 83 9.71 12.61 3.53
C GLN A 83 8.66 11.59 3.10
N ILE A 84 8.29 10.72 3.99
CA ILE A 84 7.23 9.71 3.83
C ILE A 84 5.92 10.32 4.30
N THR A 85 4.87 10.03 3.57
CA THR A 85 3.48 10.17 3.98
C THR A 85 2.77 8.86 3.67
N ALA A 86 2.15 8.23 4.65
CA ALA A 86 1.40 6.98 4.46
C ALA A 86 0.04 7.08 5.16
N VAL A 87 -0.91 6.26 4.74
CA VAL A 87 -2.20 6.11 5.42
C VAL A 87 -2.32 4.73 6.03
N THR A 88 -3.16 4.65 7.07
CA THR A 88 -3.54 3.39 7.67
C THR A 88 -5.02 3.11 7.39
N ASP A 89 -5.38 1.86 7.28
CA ASP A 89 -6.76 1.39 7.18
C ASP A 89 -7.60 1.69 8.46
N GLY A 90 -6.92 2.12 9.54
CA GLY A 90 -7.53 2.72 10.74
C GLY A 90 -7.91 4.20 10.58
N GLY A 91 -7.54 4.84 9.47
CA GLY A 91 -7.84 6.27 9.21
C GLY A 91 -6.83 7.24 9.78
N ASP A 92 -5.59 6.82 9.97
CA ASP A 92 -4.51 7.69 10.43
C ASP A 92 -3.53 8.02 9.30
N LEU A 93 -2.97 9.21 9.36
CA LEU A 93 -1.90 9.70 8.51
C LEU A 93 -0.57 9.55 9.24
N LEU A 94 0.32 8.73 8.71
CA LEU A 94 1.71 8.66 9.14
C LEU A 94 2.55 9.66 8.34
N THR A 95 3.34 10.46 9.02
CA THR A 95 4.44 11.21 8.42
C THR A 95 5.75 10.75 9.05
N ALA A 96 6.80 10.57 8.23
CA ALA A 96 8.10 10.12 8.71
C ALA A 96 9.22 10.57 7.77
N GLN A 97 10.47 10.33 8.15
CA GLN A 97 11.65 10.55 7.34
C GLN A 97 12.30 9.21 7.01
N LEU A 98 12.58 8.99 5.72
CA LEU A 98 13.31 7.82 5.21
C LEU A 98 14.74 7.83 5.73
N VAL A 99 15.23 6.70 6.26
CA VAL A 99 16.59 6.50 6.70
C VAL A 99 17.32 5.55 5.77
N LEU A 100 18.38 6.06 5.14
CA LEU A 100 19.26 5.29 4.25
C LEU A 100 20.67 5.26 4.84
N ASP A 101 21.29 4.10 4.85
CA ASP A 101 22.73 3.93 5.12
C ASP A 101 23.41 3.38 3.86
N GLN A 102 24.41 4.10 3.34
CA GLN A 102 25.11 3.78 2.08
C GLN A 102 24.15 3.47 0.93
N GLY A 103 23.02 4.21 0.88
CA GLY A 103 21.99 4.05 -0.13
C GLY A 103 21.05 2.86 0.06
N LYS A 104 21.17 2.09 1.15
CA LYS A 104 20.25 1.01 1.52
C LYS A 104 19.22 1.50 2.53
N LEU A 105 17.99 1.06 2.38
CA LEU A 105 16.90 1.32 3.33
C LEU A 105 17.20 0.61 4.66
N THR A 106 17.28 1.39 5.74
CA THR A 106 17.59 0.91 7.09
C THR A 106 16.53 1.29 8.13
N GLY A 107 15.55 2.12 7.77
CA GLY A 107 14.47 2.48 8.69
C GLY A 107 13.73 3.74 8.28
N ILE A 108 12.88 4.17 9.20
CA ILE A 108 12.25 5.48 9.20
C ILE A 108 12.46 6.13 10.57
N ASP A 109 12.51 7.47 10.61
CA ASP A 109 12.59 8.24 11.85
C ASP A 109 11.63 9.45 11.82
N GLN A 110 11.66 10.29 12.86
CA GLN A 110 10.82 11.49 12.98
C GLN A 110 9.34 11.20 12.69
N ALA A 111 8.87 10.03 13.08
CA ALA A 111 7.52 9.58 12.81
C ALA A 111 6.48 10.32 13.65
N SER A 112 5.35 10.64 13.04
CA SER A 112 4.18 11.22 13.71
C SER A 112 2.91 10.65 13.09
N LEU A 113 1.92 10.37 13.93
CA LEU A 113 0.58 9.95 13.52
C LEU A 113 -0.42 11.07 13.75
N GLN A 114 -1.40 11.16 12.85
CA GLN A 114 -2.52 12.08 12.96
C GLN A 114 -3.77 11.44 12.37
N THR A 115 -4.84 11.34 13.17
CA THR A 115 -6.12 10.84 12.65
C THR A 115 -6.68 11.80 11.59
N LEU A 116 -7.09 11.24 10.46
CA LEU A 116 -7.74 11.97 9.37
C LEU A 116 -9.09 12.55 9.82
N THR A 117 -9.49 13.65 9.20
CA THR A 117 -10.74 14.34 9.56
C THR A 117 -11.79 14.21 8.46
N GLY A 118 -13.05 14.26 8.85
CA GLY A 118 -14.18 14.33 7.94
C GLY A 118 -14.42 15.74 7.37
N LEU A 119 -15.44 15.87 6.52
CA LEU A 119 -15.87 17.15 5.93
C LEU A 119 -16.34 18.16 6.98
N ASP A 120 -16.69 17.70 8.16
CA ASP A 120 -17.05 18.52 9.34
C ASP A 120 -15.85 18.96 10.17
N GLY A 121 -14.64 18.53 9.78
CA GLY A 121 -13.38 18.80 10.48
C GLY A 121 -13.18 17.97 11.76
N GLN A 122 -14.07 17.01 12.06
CA GLN A 122 -13.91 16.10 13.19
C GLN A 122 -13.09 14.86 12.78
N PRO A 123 -12.33 14.25 13.71
CA PRO A 123 -11.65 13.00 13.47
C PRO A 123 -12.61 11.91 12.95
N LEU A 124 -12.15 11.07 12.03
CA LEU A 124 -12.90 9.91 11.57
C LEU A 124 -13.04 8.92 12.73
N ALA A 125 -14.27 8.51 13.05
CA ALA A 125 -14.60 7.85 14.31
C ALA A 125 -14.82 6.34 14.20
N SER A 126 -14.76 5.77 13.00
CA SER A 126 -15.04 4.35 12.79
C SER A 126 -14.26 3.80 11.60
N LYS A 127 -13.98 2.51 11.61
CA LYS A 127 -13.38 1.79 10.48
C LYS A 127 -14.09 2.13 9.16
N ARG A 128 -15.44 2.09 9.14
CA ARG A 128 -16.20 2.42 7.92
C ARG A 128 -15.92 3.81 7.36
N GLN A 129 -15.59 4.77 8.23
CA GLN A 129 -15.25 6.13 7.83
C GLN A 129 -13.75 6.30 7.54
N GLY A 130 -12.91 5.58 8.28
CA GLY A 130 -11.46 5.74 8.25
C GLY A 130 -10.70 4.79 7.35
N ASP A 131 -11.36 3.84 6.71
CA ASP A 131 -10.74 2.79 5.87
C ASP A 131 -10.00 3.40 4.66
N ALA A 132 -8.81 3.95 4.92
CA ALA A 132 -8.00 4.67 3.94
C ALA A 132 -7.04 3.71 3.25
N GLU A 133 -7.09 3.64 1.91
CA GLU A 133 -6.38 2.63 1.12
C GLU A 133 -5.30 3.23 0.21
N GLY A 134 -5.52 4.38 -0.38
CA GLY A 134 -4.52 5.01 -1.26
C GLY A 134 -4.18 6.43 -0.82
N ILE A 135 -2.92 6.84 -1.01
CA ILE A 135 -2.48 8.21 -0.75
C ILE A 135 -1.55 8.75 -1.81
N VAL A 136 -1.77 10.00 -2.21
CA VAL A 136 -0.82 10.74 -3.03
C VAL A 136 -0.68 12.18 -2.55
N ARG A 137 0.56 12.70 -2.63
CA ARG A 137 0.88 14.08 -2.28
C ARG A 137 1.09 14.91 -3.54
N TRP A 138 0.35 16.02 -3.64
CA TRP A 138 0.51 17.01 -4.70
C TRP A 138 1.73 17.90 -4.48
N PRO A 139 2.32 18.51 -5.53
CA PRO A 139 3.49 19.39 -5.40
C PRO A 139 3.29 20.59 -4.46
N ASN A 140 2.04 21.08 -4.33
CA ASN A 140 1.69 22.17 -3.41
C ASN A 140 1.56 21.70 -1.94
N GLY A 141 1.72 20.39 -1.68
CA GLY A 141 1.63 19.78 -0.36
C GLY A 141 0.25 19.24 0.01
N ASP A 142 -0.78 19.45 -0.80
CA ASP A 142 -2.08 18.82 -0.60
C ASP A 142 -1.94 17.30 -0.66
N ARG A 143 -2.79 16.57 0.06
CA ARG A 143 -2.80 15.11 0.11
C ARG A 143 -4.16 14.61 -0.32
N MET A 144 -4.17 13.69 -1.27
CA MET A 144 -5.40 13.03 -1.71
C MET A 144 -5.41 11.62 -1.15
N VAL A 145 -6.54 11.19 -0.59
CA VAL A 145 -6.73 9.89 0.03
C VAL A 145 -7.97 9.23 -0.56
N SER A 146 -7.86 7.97 -0.95
CA SER A 146 -9.00 7.10 -1.26
C SER A 146 -9.41 6.32 -0.02
N PHE A 147 -10.70 6.02 0.06
CA PHE A 147 -11.29 5.27 1.16
C PHE A 147 -12.15 4.14 0.62
N GLU A 148 -12.09 3.03 1.33
CA GLU A 148 -12.95 1.86 1.12
C GLU A 148 -14.25 1.97 1.93
N ARG A 149 -15.15 0.98 1.84
CA ARG A 149 -16.47 0.89 2.50
C ARG A 149 -17.40 2.07 2.19
N ASP A 150 -17.05 3.25 2.63
CA ASP A 150 -17.66 4.51 2.19
C ASP A 150 -16.79 5.11 1.09
N HIS A 151 -16.88 4.49 -0.11
CA HIS A 151 -16.00 4.72 -1.24
C HIS A 151 -16.01 6.18 -1.70
N ARG A 152 -14.92 6.89 -1.44
CA ARG A 152 -14.72 8.30 -1.75
C ARG A 152 -13.25 8.62 -1.93
N ILE A 153 -12.97 9.75 -2.56
CA ILE A 153 -11.64 10.35 -2.63
C ILE A 153 -11.74 11.75 -2.05
N TRP A 154 -10.86 12.05 -1.11
CA TRP A 154 -10.79 13.37 -0.47
C TRP A 154 -9.42 14.00 -0.64
N LEU A 155 -9.41 15.33 -0.88
CA LEU A 155 -8.21 16.16 -0.92
C LEU A 155 -8.11 16.97 0.37
N TYR A 156 -7.09 16.71 1.16
CA TYR A 156 -6.73 17.42 2.39
C TYR A 156 -5.78 18.55 2.05
N PRO A 157 -6.18 19.83 2.24
CA PRO A 157 -5.33 20.98 1.94
C PRO A 157 -4.07 21.00 2.81
N ALA A 158 -2.92 21.35 2.22
CA ALA A 158 -1.67 21.53 2.97
C ALA A 158 -1.77 22.67 4.02
N ALA A 159 -2.62 23.64 3.75
CA ALA A 159 -2.90 24.75 4.68
C ALA A 159 -3.74 24.34 5.91
N GLY A 160 -4.20 23.07 5.94
CA GLY A 160 -5.12 22.57 6.97
C GLY A 160 -6.60 22.88 6.66
N GLY A 161 -7.47 22.43 7.57
CA GLY A 161 -8.91 22.52 7.42
C GLY A 161 -9.53 21.21 6.92
N PRO A 162 -10.87 21.18 6.75
CA PRO A 162 -11.59 20.01 6.27
C PRO A 162 -11.22 19.65 4.82
N PRO A 163 -11.28 18.36 4.45
CA PRO A 163 -11.00 17.94 3.08
C PRO A 163 -12.08 18.35 2.10
N ASN A 164 -11.76 18.24 0.81
CA ASN A 164 -12.67 18.46 -0.31
C ASN A 164 -12.92 17.13 -1.03
N SER A 165 -14.17 16.88 -1.44
CA SER A 165 -14.50 15.70 -2.26
C SER A 165 -13.94 15.83 -3.67
N MET A 166 -13.32 14.74 -4.16
CA MET A 166 -12.72 14.66 -5.48
C MET A 166 -13.45 13.65 -6.37
N PRO A 167 -13.35 13.79 -7.70
CA PRO A 167 -13.85 12.78 -8.64
C PRO A 167 -13.29 11.39 -8.32
N LYS A 168 -14.12 10.37 -8.53
CA LYS A 168 -13.76 8.96 -8.40
C LYS A 168 -14.38 8.15 -9.54
N PRO A 169 -13.94 6.91 -9.81
CA PRO A 169 -14.59 6.00 -10.74
C PRO A 169 -16.10 5.88 -10.47
N TYR A 170 -16.90 6.04 -11.51
CA TYR A 170 -18.36 5.91 -11.41
C TYR A 170 -18.76 4.45 -11.69
N ILE A 171 -18.41 3.58 -10.74
CA ILE A 171 -18.73 2.15 -10.77
C ILE A 171 -19.30 1.72 -9.42
N THR A 172 -20.04 0.61 -9.42
CA THR A 172 -20.46 -0.04 -8.18
C THR A 172 -19.27 -0.83 -7.63
N MET A 173 -18.92 -0.59 -6.37
CA MET A 173 -17.91 -1.31 -5.62
C MET A 173 -18.58 -2.02 -4.43
N GLU A 174 -18.15 -3.23 -4.14
CA GLU A 174 -18.56 -3.93 -2.92
C GLU A 174 -17.87 -3.30 -1.70
N ASP A 175 -18.42 -3.49 -0.50
CA ASP A 175 -17.91 -2.86 0.72
C ASP A 175 -16.40 -3.06 0.93
N ASN A 176 -15.84 -4.19 0.52
CA ASN A 176 -14.44 -4.58 0.71
C ASN A 176 -13.73 -4.87 -0.62
N ASN A 177 -14.04 -4.10 -1.66
CA ASN A 177 -13.38 -4.13 -2.97
C ASN A 177 -13.31 -2.67 -3.49
N GLY A 178 -12.40 -1.90 -2.97
CA GLY A 178 -12.35 -0.46 -3.11
C GLY A 178 -11.30 0.08 -4.07
N MET A 179 -10.94 1.32 -3.82
CA MET A 179 -9.91 2.05 -4.56
C MET A 179 -8.60 1.97 -3.80
N GLU A 180 -7.80 0.96 -4.13
CA GLU A 180 -6.58 0.59 -3.42
C GLU A 180 -5.37 1.47 -3.77
N GLY A 181 -5.30 1.95 -4.99
CA GLY A 181 -4.14 2.71 -5.43
C GLY A 181 -4.49 4.12 -5.88
N LEU A 182 -3.68 5.09 -5.43
CA LEU A 182 -3.70 6.47 -5.93
C LEU A 182 -2.31 6.88 -6.39
N SER A 183 -2.23 7.55 -7.55
CA SER A 183 -0.98 8.18 -7.99
C SER A 183 -1.26 9.46 -8.76
N LEU A 184 -0.39 10.45 -8.67
CA LEU A 184 -0.37 11.52 -9.66
C LEU A 184 -0.14 10.92 -11.05
N ALA A 185 -0.69 11.61 -12.06
CA ALA A 185 -0.47 11.27 -13.47
C ALA A 185 0.13 12.47 -14.23
N PRO A 186 1.33 12.97 -13.85
CA PRO A 186 1.86 14.22 -14.38
C PRO A 186 2.11 14.18 -15.89
N ALA A 187 2.33 12.99 -16.47
CA ALA A 187 2.44 12.83 -17.92
C ALA A 187 1.09 13.04 -18.64
N GLN A 188 -0.05 13.00 -17.90
CA GLN A 188 -1.40 13.19 -18.44
C GLN A 188 -1.97 14.58 -18.13
N GLY A 189 -1.29 15.36 -17.33
CA GLY A 189 -1.67 16.74 -16.99
C GLY A 189 -1.43 17.09 -15.52
N PRO A 190 -1.39 18.39 -15.19
CA PRO A 190 -1.06 18.85 -13.84
C PRO A 190 -2.18 18.58 -12.81
N ASP A 191 -3.38 18.25 -13.26
CA ASP A 191 -4.56 17.94 -12.45
C ASP A 191 -5.01 16.48 -12.58
N ALA A 192 -4.17 15.63 -13.24
CA ALA A 192 -4.48 14.23 -13.51
C ALA A 192 -3.97 13.31 -12.39
N TYR A 193 -4.71 12.22 -12.14
CA TYR A 193 -4.33 11.17 -11.20
C TYR A 193 -4.89 9.81 -11.62
N TRP A 194 -4.12 8.77 -11.34
CA TRP A 194 -4.53 7.39 -11.51
C TRP A 194 -5.28 6.89 -10.28
N VAL A 195 -6.30 6.08 -10.52
CA VAL A 195 -7.04 5.35 -9.49
C VAL A 195 -7.07 3.87 -9.87
N GLY A 196 -6.52 3.03 -9.00
CA GLY A 196 -6.60 1.58 -9.11
C GLY A 196 -7.74 1.02 -8.27
N VAL A 197 -8.55 0.11 -8.83
CA VAL A 197 -9.64 -0.56 -8.11
C VAL A 197 -9.30 -2.04 -7.95
N GLU A 198 -9.52 -2.60 -6.78
CA GLU A 198 -9.04 -3.93 -6.37
C GLU A 198 -9.28 -5.07 -7.38
N PRO A 199 -10.42 -5.17 -8.08
CA PRO A 199 -10.60 -6.15 -9.16
C PRO A 199 -9.63 -5.99 -10.34
N GLY A 200 -8.82 -4.92 -10.36
CA GLY A 200 -7.76 -4.68 -11.34
C GLY A 200 -8.17 -3.79 -12.50
N THR A 201 -9.16 -2.93 -12.33
CA THR A 201 -9.43 -1.83 -13.27
C THR A 201 -8.65 -0.59 -12.85
N VAL A 202 -8.11 0.15 -13.82
CA VAL A 202 -7.37 1.38 -13.59
C VAL A 202 -8.02 2.52 -14.35
N TRP A 203 -8.16 3.64 -13.69
CA TRP A 203 -8.87 4.82 -14.15
C TRP A 203 -7.96 6.04 -14.17
N LEU A 204 -8.07 6.87 -15.18
CA LEU A 204 -7.48 8.20 -15.21
C LEU A 204 -8.55 9.22 -14.86
N CYS A 205 -8.29 9.99 -13.83
CA CYS A 205 -9.16 11.01 -13.29
C CYS A 205 -8.49 12.39 -13.38
N HIS A 206 -9.30 13.44 -13.36
CA HIS A 206 -8.83 14.82 -13.26
C HIS A 206 -9.61 15.55 -12.16
N LEU A 207 -8.98 16.50 -11.48
CA LEU A 207 -9.57 17.20 -10.33
C LEU A 207 -10.94 17.86 -10.61
N LYS A 208 -11.21 18.23 -11.87
CA LYS A 208 -12.41 19.00 -12.25
C LYS A 208 -13.33 18.27 -13.22
N THR A 209 -13.01 17.04 -13.58
CA THR A 209 -13.77 16.26 -14.56
C THR A 209 -14.04 14.85 -14.09
N VAL A 210 -14.69 14.04 -14.93
CA VAL A 210 -14.96 12.63 -14.63
C VAL A 210 -13.73 11.76 -14.83
N CYS A 211 -13.73 10.60 -14.20
CA CYS A 211 -12.75 9.53 -14.44
C CYS A 211 -13.09 8.74 -15.71
N ALA A 212 -12.06 8.28 -16.42
CA ALA A 212 -12.19 7.39 -17.57
C ALA A 212 -11.38 6.11 -17.33
N GLU A 213 -11.99 4.94 -17.58
CA GLU A 213 -11.29 3.65 -17.49
C GLU A 213 -10.22 3.52 -18.58
N HIS A 214 -9.08 2.93 -18.21
CA HIS A 214 -8.01 2.53 -19.13
C HIS A 214 -8.01 1.01 -19.31
N PRO A 215 -8.88 0.46 -20.19
CA PRO A 215 -9.11 -0.98 -20.31
C PRO A 215 -7.93 -1.76 -20.91
N ASN A 216 -6.98 -1.06 -21.55
CA ASN A 216 -5.82 -1.67 -22.18
C ASN A 216 -4.67 -1.96 -21.21
N LEU A 217 -4.72 -1.44 -19.98
CA LEU A 217 -3.71 -1.76 -18.98
C LEU A 217 -3.73 -3.25 -18.62
N PRO A 218 -2.56 -3.81 -18.22
CA PRO A 218 -2.46 -5.20 -17.85
C PRO A 218 -3.47 -5.56 -16.75
N LYS A 219 -4.14 -6.70 -16.93
CA LYS A 219 -5.01 -7.26 -15.89
C LYS A 219 -4.17 -7.95 -14.81
N PRO A 220 -4.68 -8.06 -13.58
CA PRO A 220 -4.03 -8.84 -12.54
C PRO A 220 -3.73 -10.27 -13.03
N PRO A 221 -2.58 -10.87 -12.66
CA PRO A 221 -2.37 -12.30 -12.86
C PRO A 221 -3.48 -13.13 -12.20
N GLU A 222 -3.68 -14.37 -12.64
CA GLU A 222 -4.76 -15.22 -12.11
C GLU A 222 -4.69 -15.38 -10.59
N GLY A 223 -5.78 -15.03 -9.92
CA GLY A 223 -5.93 -15.07 -8.47
C GLY A 223 -5.25 -13.91 -7.72
N PHE A 224 -4.66 -12.95 -8.43
CA PHE A 224 -4.14 -11.73 -7.84
C PHE A 224 -5.18 -10.60 -7.93
N ARG A 225 -5.05 -9.61 -7.05
CA ARG A 225 -5.82 -8.37 -7.03
C ARG A 225 -4.87 -7.19 -7.04
N LEU A 226 -5.31 -6.06 -7.56
CA LEU A 226 -4.55 -4.81 -7.50
C LEU A 226 -4.57 -4.28 -6.08
N SER A 227 -3.38 -4.00 -5.51
CA SER A 227 -3.24 -3.45 -4.15
C SER A 227 -2.70 -2.02 -4.17
N ALA A 228 -1.89 -1.66 -5.16
CA ALA A 228 -1.39 -0.28 -5.27
C ALA A 228 -0.95 0.04 -6.70
N LEU A 229 -0.78 1.32 -6.98
CA LEU A 229 -0.13 1.78 -8.21
C LEU A 229 0.61 3.11 -7.98
N ASN A 230 1.64 3.33 -8.81
CA ASN A 230 2.39 4.59 -8.80
C ASN A 230 2.94 4.92 -10.20
N GLU A 231 2.72 6.15 -10.70
CA GLU A 231 3.42 6.63 -11.89
C GLU A 231 4.82 7.10 -11.50
N ALA A 232 5.82 6.40 -12.01
CA ALA A 232 7.22 6.72 -11.78
C ALA A 232 7.63 8.02 -12.49
N PRO A 233 8.72 8.69 -12.06
CA PRO A 233 9.18 9.95 -12.66
C PRO A 233 9.49 9.90 -14.16
N ASN A 234 9.73 8.70 -14.70
CA ASN A 234 9.94 8.47 -16.14
C ASN A 234 8.65 8.23 -16.94
N GLY A 235 7.48 8.29 -16.28
CA GLY A 235 6.17 8.06 -16.87
C GLY A 235 5.76 6.59 -17.03
N ASP A 236 6.57 5.64 -16.54
CA ASP A 236 6.16 4.24 -16.44
C ASP A 236 5.18 4.08 -15.25
N LEU A 237 4.14 3.27 -15.39
CA LEU A 237 3.19 2.97 -14.31
C LEU A 237 3.61 1.66 -13.63
N ILE A 238 3.76 1.72 -12.32
CA ILE A 238 4.04 0.58 -11.47
C ILE A 238 2.70 0.05 -10.96
N LEU A 239 2.41 -1.22 -11.19
CA LEU A 239 1.22 -1.90 -10.69
C LEU A 239 1.66 -2.97 -9.68
N LEU A 240 1.19 -2.88 -8.46
CA LEU A 240 1.38 -3.89 -7.42
C LEU A 240 0.12 -4.76 -7.35
N PHE A 241 0.32 -6.06 -7.46
CA PHE A 241 -0.72 -7.07 -7.29
C PHE A 241 -0.36 -8.00 -6.14
N HIS A 242 -1.36 -8.31 -5.32
CA HIS A 242 -1.24 -9.23 -4.19
C HIS A 242 -2.15 -10.45 -4.38
N ARG A 243 -1.71 -11.58 -3.85
CA ARG A 243 -2.50 -12.82 -3.73
C ARG A 243 -2.26 -13.46 -2.38
N TRP A 244 -3.32 -13.68 -1.63
CA TRP A 244 -3.33 -14.52 -0.45
C TRP A 244 -3.77 -15.95 -0.80
N ASP A 245 -3.04 -16.93 -0.30
CA ASP A 245 -3.39 -18.36 -0.41
C ASP A 245 -3.82 -18.86 0.99
N PRO A 246 -5.11 -18.99 1.27
CA PRO A 246 -5.60 -19.36 2.60
C PRO A 246 -5.26 -20.81 3.00
N ALA A 247 -5.09 -21.71 2.02
CA ALA A 247 -4.73 -23.09 2.29
C ALA A 247 -3.28 -23.25 2.75
N LEU A 248 -2.39 -22.48 2.16
CA LEU A 248 -0.97 -22.48 2.48
C LEU A 248 -0.58 -21.40 3.50
N LYS A 249 -1.46 -20.43 3.75
CA LYS A 249 -1.23 -19.23 4.59
C LYS A 249 0.00 -18.44 4.12
N ILE A 250 0.09 -18.20 2.82
CA ILE A 250 1.19 -17.45 2.23
C ILE A 250 0.68 -16.33 1.34
N SER A 251 1.39 -15.21 1.39
CA SER A 251 1.25 -14.10 0.45
C SER A 251 2.19 -14.29 -0.74
N ARG A 252 1.77 -13.76 -1.88
CA ARG A 252 2.58 -13.57 -3.09
C ARG A 252 2.29 -12.21 -3.67
N ILE A 253 3.32 -11.58 -4.22
CA ILE A 253 3.13 -10.33 -4.96
C ILE A 253 3.73 -10.41 -6.35
N SER A 254 3.18 -9.56 -7.22
CA SER A 254 3.70 -9.28 -8.55
C SER A 254 3.70 -7.77 -8.75
N VAL A 255 4.87 -7.18 -8.95
CA VAL A 255 5.03 -5.77 -9.31
C VAL A 255 5.35 -5.69 -10.79
N GLN A 256 4.50 -5.04 -11.58
CA GLN A 256 4.72 -4.87 -13.02
C GLN A 256 5.09 -3.43 -13.34
N ILE A 257 6.10 -3.24 -14.17
CA ILE A 257 6.49 -1.94 -14.74
C ILE A 257 5.88 -1.81 -16.12
N VAL A 258 4.95 -0.87 -16.29
CA VAL A 258 4.16 -0.69 -17.51
C VAL A 258 4.57 0.60 -18.20
N ARG A 259 5.16 0.49 -19.37
CA ARG A 259 5.54 1.63 -20.22
C ARG A 259 4.38 2.11 -21.06
N GLN A 260 4.29 3.44 -21.25
CA GLN A 260 3.24 4.10 -22.03
C GLN A 260 1.83 3.73 -21.52
N PRO A 261 1.54 3.89 -20.22
CA PRO A 261 0.31 3.38 -19.61
C PRO A 261 -0.96 3.99 -20.23
N ALA A 262 -0.92 5.23 -20.66
CA ALA A 262 -2.06 5.93 -21.29
C ALA A 262 -2.21 5.65 -22.80
N SER A 263 -1.34 4.83 -23.38
CA SER A 263 -1.44 4.49 -24.82
C SER A 263 -2.49 3.38 -25.06
N THR A 264 -2.81 3.16 -26.34
CA THR A 264 -3.66 2.03 -26.76
C THR A 264 -2.94 0.68 -26.67
N GLN A 265 -1.63 0.67 -26.49
CA GLN A 265 -0.78 -0.52 -26.42
C GLN A 265 0.27 -0.40 -25.31
N PRO A 266 -0.14 -0.33 -24.03
CA PRO A 266 0.80 -0.33 -22.92
C PRO A 266 1.60 -1.63 -22.87
N LYS A 267 2.87 -1.56 -22.41
CA LYS A 267 3.77 -2.71 -22.42
C LYS A 267 4.32 -2.97 -21.03
N ILE A 268 4.16 -4.18 -20.53
CA ILE A 268 4.95 -4.66 -19.39
C ILE A 268 6.40 -4.77 -19.87
N VAL A 269 7.30 -3.99 -19.25
CA VAL A 269 8.72 -3.98 -19.60
C VAL A 269 9.55 -4.82 -18.63
N ASP A 270 9.06 -5.02 -17.41
CA ASP A 270 9.67 -5.92 -16.42
C ASP A 270 8.69 -6.28 -15.31
N GLN A 271 9.05 -7.29 -14.50
CA GLN A 271 8.21 -7.80 -13.42
C GLN A 271 9.03 -8.35 -12.26
N LEU A 272 8.72 -7.89 -11.03
CA LEU A 272 9.23 -8.45 -9.78
C LEU A 272 8.16 -9.35 -9.16
N ASN A 273 8.51 -10.62 -8.92
CA ASN A 273 7.64 -11.54 -8.20
C ASN A 273 8.29 -11.96 -6.87
N LEU A 274 7.57 -11.78 -5.76
CA LEU A 274 8.00 -12.27 -4.45
C LEU A 274 7.04 -13.35 -3.96
N SER A 275 7.62 -14.43 -3.49
CA SER A 275 6.91 -15.54 -2.84
C SER A 275 7.88 -16.29 -1.93
N PRO A 276 7.43 -17.04 -0.91
CA PRO A 276 8.33 -17.86 -0.11
C PRO A 276 9.23 -18.76 -0.99
N PRO A 277 10.54 -18.93 -0.68
CA PRO A 277 11.18 -18.57 0.59
C PRO A 277 11.68 -17.10 0.70
N LEU A 278 11.39 -16.26 -0.30
CA LEU A 278 11.71 -14.84 -0.20
C LEU A 278 10.85 -14.16 0.86
N THR A 279 11.37 -13.10 1.46
CA THR A 279 10.62 -12.26 2.38
C THR A 279 9.46 -11.63 1.66
N VAL A 280 8.26 -11.96 2.08
CA VAL A 280 6.99 -11.47 1.54
C VAL A 280 5.96 -11.42 2.66
N ASP A 281 5.05 -10.47 2.58
CA ASP A 281 3.87 -10.34 3.44
C ASP A 281 2.75 -9.65 2.62
N ASN A 282 1.78 -9.04 3.25
CA ASN A 282 0.65 -8.34 2.65
C ASN A 282 1.07 -6.96 2.10
N PHE A 283 1.79 -6.92 0.98
CA PHE A 283 2.21 -5.65 0.37
C PHE A 283 1.03 -4.94 -0.26
N GLU A 284 0.79 -3.70 0.19
CA GLU A 284 -0.33 -2.85 -0.25
C GLU A 284 0.10 -1.46 -0.70
N GLY A 285 1.33 -1.03 -0.41
CA GLY A 285 1.86 0.24 -0.89
C GLY A 285 3.03 0.07 -1.86
N VAL A 286 3.09 0.92 -2.91
CA VAL A 286 4.22 1.00 -3.83
C VAL A 286 4.55 2.44 -4.21
N TRP A 287 5.85 2.77 -4.17
CA TRP A 287 6.39 4.04 -4.65
C TRP A 287 7.63 3.81 -5.51
N ALA A 288 7.84 4.66 -6.50
CA ALA A 288 9.00 4.59 -7.39
C ALA A 288 9.71 5.94 -7.54
N ASP A 289 11.02 5.95 -7.29
CA ASP A 289 11.89 7.10 -7.52
C ASP A 289 12.87 6.83 -8.67
N ALA A 290 13.31 7.90 -9.34
CA ALA A 290 14.37 7.83 -10.32
C ALA A 290 15.73 7.57 -9.65
N ARG A 291 16.53 6.67 -10.22
CA ARG A 291 17.91 6.42 -9.75
C ARG A 291 18.93 7.25 -10.53
N LYS A 292 19.96 7.71 -9.85
CA LYS A 292 21.17 8.25 -10.50
C LYS A 292 21.80 7.14 -11.35
N GLY A 293 21.99 7.41 -12.63
CA GLY A 293 22.52 6.41 -13.57
C GLY A 293 21.45 5.62 -14.35
N GLY A 294 20.17 5.87 -14.11
CA GLY A 294 19.05 5.26 -14.80
C GLY A 294 18.37 4.14 -13.99
N GLY A 295 17.20 3.75 -14.44
CA GLY A 295 16.32 2.81 -13.73
C GLY A 295 15.52 3.48 -12.61
N LEU A 296 14.90 2.64 -11.79
CA LEU A 296 14.02 3.07 -10.71
C LEU A 296 14.42 2.43 -9.38
N ARG A 297 14.16 3.11 -8.27
CA ARG A 297 14.10 2.52 -6.95
C ARG A 297 12.62 2.35 -6.58
N LEU A 298 12.22 1.12 -6.33
CA LEU A 298 10.91 0.79 -5.85
C LEU A 298 10.95 0.66 -4.32
N TYR A 299 9.97 1.23 -3.65
CA TYR A 299 9.69 1.04 -2.24
C TYR A 299 8.37 0.29 -2.11
N LEU A 300 8.34 -0.76 -1.31
CA LEU A 300 7.18 -1.59 -1.07
C LEU A 300 6.84 -1.58 0.41
N LEU A 301 5.58 -1.36 0.76
CA LEU A 301 5.08 -1.28 2.12
C LEU A 301 4.00 -2.34 2.34
N THR A 302 3.99 -2.98 3.52
CA THR A 302 2.96 -3.96 3.88
C THR A 302 2.00 -3.41 4.91
N ASP A 303 0.75 -3.86 4.81
CA ASP A 303 -0.23 -3.85 5.87
C ASP A 303 -0.07 -5.09 6.77
N ASP A 304 -0.02 -4.91 8.09
CA ASP A 304 -0.02 -6.01 9.06
C ASP A 304 -1.43 -6.40 9.52
N ASN A 305 -2.48 -5.75 9.01
CA ASN A 305 -3.88 -5.94 9.42
C ASN A 305 -4.05 -5.88 10.95
N PHE A 306 -3.25 -5.09 11.65
CA PHE A 306 -3.11 -5.10 13.11
C PHE A 306 -2.99 -6.53 13.68
N SER A 307 -2.38 -7.44 12.94
CA SER A 307 -2.23 -8.86 13.27
C SER A 307 -0.88 -9.15 13.90
N LYS A 308 -0.85 -9.98 14.94
CA LYS A 308 0.41 -10.43 15.54
C LYS A 308 1.21 -11.41 14.66
N THR A 309 0.63 -11.87 13.56
CA THR A 309 1.23 -12.85 12.65
C THR A 309 1.71 -12.25 11.34
N GLN A 310 1.37 -10.98 11.07
CA GLN A 310 1.83 -10.21 9.92
C GLN A 310 2.80 -9.10 10.38
N ARG A 311 3.55 -8.53 9.45
CA ARG A 311 4.62 -7.58 9.75
C ARG A 311 4.43 -6.31 8.94
N ASN A 312 4.66 -5.16 9.55
CA ASN A 312 4.85 -3.92 8.81
C ASN A 312 6.26 -3.94 8.18
N LEU A 313 6.36 -4.46 6.96
CA LEU A 313 7.60 -4.45 6.19
C LEU A 313 7.70 -3.19 5.35
N PHE A 314 8.90 -2.64 5.27
CA PHE A 314 9.24 -1.60 4.31
C PHE A 314 10.50 -2.03 3.58
N MET A 315 10.40 -2.30 2.26
CA MET A 315 11.47 -2.89 1.47
C MET A 315 11.78 -2.05 0.24
N ALA A 316 13.05 -2.00 -0.16
CA ALA A 316 13.49 -1.27 -1.34
C ALA A 316 14.16 -2.20 -2.36
N PHE A 317 13.90 -1.94 -3.64
CA PHE A 317 14.51 -2.65 -4.77
C PHE A 317 14.99 -1.65 -5.83
N ASP A 318 16.20 -1.86 -6.31
CA ASP A 318 16.76 -1.11 -7.43
C ASP A 318 16.54 -1.87 -8.72
N TRP A 319 15.67 -1.35 -9.56
CA TRP A 319 15.45 -1.87 -10.90
C TRP A 319 16.37 -1.20 -11.90
N THR A 320 17.03 -2.03 -12.72
CA THR A 320 17.85 -1.57 -13.86
C THR A 320 17.30 -2.20 -15.13
N PRO A 321 16.81 -1.40 -16.11
CA PRO A 321 16.32 -1.93 -17.38
C PRO A 321 17.38 -2.79 -18.08
N ALA A 322 16.92 -3.84 -18.78
CA ALA A 322 17.81 -4.66 -19.62
C ALA A 322 18.56 -3.76 -20.64
N GLY A 323 19.90 -3.91 -20.70
CA GLY A 323 20.77 -3.13 -21.59
C GLY A 323 21.39 -1.88 -20.95
N LEU A 324 21.05 -1.50 -19.73
CA LEU A 324 21.84 -0.60 -18.90
C LEU A 324 22.73 -1.44 -17.98
N ASN A 325 24.02 -1.11 -17.90
CA ASN A 325 24.87 -1.69 -16.85
C ASN A 325 24.54 -1.04 -15.52
N PRO A 326 24.46 -1.82 -14.41
CA PRO A 326 24.17 -1.31 -13.08
C PRO A 326 25.25 -0.34 -12.55
#